data_0ab6fefa6dbe6ed6a7c7fcc6a4353cdb
#
_entry.id   0ab6fefa6dbe6ed6a7c7fcc6a4353cdb
#
_cell.length_a   1.000
_cell.length_b   1.000
_cell.length_c   1.000
_cell.angle_alpha   90.00
_cell.angle_beta   90.00
_cell.angle_gamma   90.00
#
_symmetry.space_group_name_H-M   'P 1'
#
loop_
_entity.id
_entity.type
_entity.pdbx_description
1 polymer ?
#
loop_
_entity_poly.entity_id
_entity_poly.type
_entity_poly.pdbx_seq_one_letter_code
_entity_poly.pdbx_strand_id
1 'polypeptide(L)'
;MKPGSVIVDLAAETGGNAELTEAGKTIVSSGVTIIGLTNIPASMPFHASQMYSRNIASLLALMIKKDGTFDLNLGDEVVKGTVITHGGEVVHEGVKKAMQPAAAGARA
;
A
#
# COMPACT_ATOMS: atom_id res chain seq x y z
N MET A 1 -24.76 14.72 -4.88
CA MET A 1 -24.18 15.45 -3.72
C MET A 1 -24.63 16.91 -3.78
N LYS A 2 -24.63 17.62 -2.64
CA LYS A 2 -24.98 19.05 -2.64
C LYS A 2 -23.83 19.90 -3.23
N PRO A 3 -24.14 21.02 -3.91
CA PRO A 3 -23.11 22.00 -4.29
C PRO A 3 -22.27 22.40 -3.10
N GLY A 4 -20.95 22.53 -3.29
CA GLY A 4 -19.98 22.78 -2.24
C GLY A 4 -19.43 21.54 -1.54
N SER A 5 -19.93 20.34 -1.86
CA SER A 5 -19.34 19.08 -1.37
C SER A 5 -17.97 18.82 -1.98
N VAL A 6 -17.12 18.09 -1.24
CA VAL A 6 -15.77 17.73 -1.67
C VAL A 6 -15.60 16.21 -1.62
N ILE A 7 -15.02 15.64 -2.66
CA ILE A 7 -14.57 14.25 -2.74
C ILE A 7 -13.05 14.28 -2.82
N VAL A 8 -12.36 13.53 -1.96
CA VAL A 8 -10.93 13.26 -2.09
C VAL A 8 -10.78 11.79 -2.45
N ASP A 9 -10.37 11.52 -3.69
CA ASP A 9 -10.21 10.16 -4.18
C ASP A 9 -8.77 9.68 -3.99
N LEU A 10 -8.57 8.83 -2.99
CA LEU A 10 -7.25 8.27 -2.65
C LEU A 10 -6.76 7.22 -3.66
N ALA A 11 -7.65 6.69 -4.49
CA ALA A 11 -7.32 5.69 -5.49
C ALA A 11 -7.04 6.31 -6.88
N ALA A 12 -6.89 7.62 -6.97
CA ALA A 12 -6.71 8.33 -8.24
C ALA A 12 -5.56 7.79 -9.11
N GLU A 13 -4.47 7.32 -8.49
CA GLU A 13 -3.32 6.73 -9.20
C GLU A 13 -3.68 5.47 -9.98
N THR A 14 -4.69 4.73 -9.54
CA THR A 14 -5.13 3.45 -10.15
C THR A 14 -6.47 3.59 -10.87
N GLY A 15 -6.88 4.81 -11.22
CA GLY A 15 -8.09 5.10 -11.97
C GLY A 15 -9.20 5.75 -11.14
N GLY A 16 -9.08 5.77 -9.82
CA GLY A 16 -10.05 6.40 -8.92
C GLY A 16 -11.30 5.55 -8.63
N ASN A 17 -11.99 5.90 -7.55
CA ASN A 17 -13.27 5.30 -7.13
C ASN A 17 -14.47 6.17 -7.51
N ALA A 18 -14.28 7.44 -7.83
CA ALA A 18 -15.33 8.30 -8.36
C ALA A 18 -15.23 8.37 -9.88
N GLU A 19 -16.38 8.24 -10.58
CA GLU A 19 -16.45 8.18 -12.04
C GLU A 19 -15.73 9.34 -12.74
N LEU A 20 -15.78 10.53 -12.15
CA LEU A 20 -15.18 11.74 -12.73
C LEU A 20 -13.77 12.04 -12.20
N THR A 21 -13.16 11.13 -11.45
CA THR A 21 -11.79 11.35 -10.94
C THR A 21 -10.81 11.43 -12.10
N GLU A 22 -10.00 12.48 -12.11
CA GLU A 22 -8.85 12.63 -13.00
C GLU A 22 -7.56 12.64 -12.17
N ALA A 23 -6.67 11.68 -12.42
CA ALA A 23 -5.41 11.56 -11.70
C ALA A 23 -4.55 12.83 -11.80
N GLY A 24 -4.07 13.31 -10.67
CA GLY A 24 -3.26 14.52 -10.57
C GLY A 24 -4.02 15.83 -10.70
N LYS A 25 -5.36 15.80 -10.78
CA LYS A 25 -6.16 17.00 -10.99
C LYS A 25 -7.19 17.23 -9.88
N THR A 26 -7.61 18.48 -9.76
CA THR A 26 -8.80 18.89 -9.03
C THR A 26 -9.81 19.42 -10.04
N ILE A 27 -10.99 18.84 -10.10
CA ILE A 27 -12.06 19.23 -11.00
C ILE A 27 -13.31 19.62 -10.23
N VAL A 28 -14.16 20.43 -10.83
CA VAL A 28 -15.48 20.76 -10.27
C VAL A 28 -16.56 20.33 -11.25
N SER A 29 -17.48 19.48 -10.80
CA SER A 29 -18.63 19.03 -11.56
C SER A 29 -19.91 19.22 -10.76
N SER A 30 -20.89 19.90 -11.35
CA SER A 30 -22.19 20.18 -10.69
C SER A 30 -22.05 20.80 -9.28
N GLY A 31 -21.02 21.69 -9.11
CA GLY A 31 -20.73 22.32 -7.83
C GLY A 31 -20.06 21.43 -6.78
N VAL A 32 -19.66 20.21 -7.15
CA VAL A 32 -18.90 19.28 -6.30
C VAL A 32 -17.43 19.30 -6.72
N THR A 33 -16.53 19.54 -5.78
CA THR A 33 -15.08 19.49 -6.03
C THR A 33 -14.59 18.06 -5.88
N ILE A 34 -13.88 17.55 -6.90
CA ILE A 34 -13.27 16.21 -6.88
C ILE A 34 -11.75 16.37 -6.97
N ILE A 35 -11.07 15.88 -5.94
CA ILE A 35 -9.62 15.99 -5.78
C ILE A 35 -9.01 14.62 -6.03
N GLY A 36 -8.33 14.46 -7.16
CA GLY A 36 -7.65 13.23 -7.58
C GLY A 36 -6.13 13.32 -7.41
N LEU A 37 -5.65 13.83 -6.26
CA LEU A 37 -4.22 13.95 -6.01
C LEU A 37 -3.53 12.59 -6.04
N THR A 38 -2.41 12.53 -6.76
CA THR A 38 -1.45 11.42 -6.69
C THR A 38 -0.39 11.73 -5.65
N ASN A 39 0.20 10.66 -5.09
CA ASN A 39 1.27 10.80 -4.09
C ASN A 39 0.90 11.69 -2.89
N ILE A 40 -0.28 11.48 -2.31
CA ILE A 40 -0.76 12.23 -1.14
C ILE A 40 0.24 12.24 0.03
N PRO A 41 0.98 11.14 0.33
CA PRO A 41 1.99 11.16 1.39
C PRO A 41 3.05 12.24 1.21
N ALA A 42 3.44 12.56 -0.03
CA ALA A 42 4.41 13.62 -0.31
C ALA A 42 3.88 15.03 -0.01
N SER A 43 2.55 15.23 -0.05
CA SER A 43 1.93 16.50 0.31
C SER A 43 1.88 16.73 1.82
N MET A 44 2.04 15.67 2.63
CA MET A 44 2.04 15.71 4.10
C MET A 44 3.25 14.94 4.67
N PRO A 45 4.48 15.29 4.33
CA PRO A 45 5.66 14.46 4.55
C PRO A 45 5.95 14.19 6.03
N PHE A 46 5.73 15.16 6.89
CA PHE A 46 5.94 15.00 8.33
C PHE A 46 5.01 13.93 8.92
N HIS A 47 3.71 14.04 8.66
CA HIS A 47 2.72 13.09 9.18
C HIS A 47 2.87 11.71 8.54
N ALA A 48 3.10 11.65 7.23
CA ALA A 48 3.32 10.40 6.53
C ALA A 48 4.54 9.64 7.07
N SER A 49 5.66 10.32 7.27
CA SER A 49 6.87 9.74 7.86
C SER A 49 6.66 9.29 9.30
N GLN A 50 5.92 10.05 10.10
CA GLN A 50 5.62 9.68 11.48
C GLN A 50 4.75 8.42 11.55
N MET A 51 3.72 8.32 10.70
CA MET A 51 2.86 7.13 10.62
C MET A 51 3.63 5.91 10.13
N TYR A 52 4.45 6.06 9.10
CA TYR A 52 5.31 5.00 8.57
C TYR A 52 6.30 4.49 9.64
N SER A 53 6.95 5.41 10.35
CA SER A 53 7.86 5.08 11.46
C SER A 53 7.17 4.24 12.54
N ARG A 54 5.93 4.57 12.90
CA ARG A 54 5.15 3.78 13.87
C ARG A 54 4.84 2.37 13.35
N ASN A 55 4.51 2.23 12.08
CA ASN A 55 4.26 0.92 11.47
C ASN A 55 5.52 0.06 11.50
N ILE A 56 6.68 0.63 11.16
CA ILE A 56 7.97 -0.09 11.23
C ILE A 56 8.31 -0.46 12.67
N ALA A 57 8.12 0.44 13.63
CA ALA A 57 8.36 0.15 15.04
C ALA A 57 7.46 -1.00 15.56
N SER A 58 6.19 -1.01 15.17
CA SER A 58 5.25 -2.08 15.51
C SER A 58 5.66 -3.42 14.90
N LEU A 59 6.10 -3.43 13.64
CA LEU A 59 6.61 -4.64 12.99
C LEU A 59 7.87 -5.17 13.69
N LEU A 60 8.81 -4.29 14.03
CA LEU A 60 10.02 -4.68 14.76
C LEU A 60 9.70 -5.25 16.15
N ALA A 61 8.68 -4.70 16.83
CA ALA A 61 8.24 -5.21 18.13
C ALA A 61 7.68 -6.64 18.07
N LEU A 62 7.21 -7.10 16.92
CA LEU A 62 6.80 -8.50 16.71
C LEU A 62 8.00 -9.44 16.55
N MET A 63 9.14 -8.92 16.10
CA MET A 63 10.35 -9.70 15.80
C MET A 63 11.44 -9.59 16.86
N ILE A 64 11.35 -8.62 17.77
CA ILE A 64 12.33 -8.41 18.86
C ILE A 64 11.67 -8.79 20.18
N LYS A 65 12.22 -9.81 20.84
CA LYS A 65 11.76 -10.24 22.16
C LYS A 65 12.15 -9.23 23.25
N LYS A 66 11.55 -9.35 24.42
CA LYS A 66 11.84 -8.47 25.58
C LYS A 66 13.29 -8.52 26.04
N ASP A 67 14.00 -9.61 25.78
CA ASP A 67 15.42 -9.79 26.06
C ASP A 67 16.34 -9.21 24.98
N GLY A 68 15.77 -8.58 23.93
CA GLY A 68 16.49 -7.99 22.82
C GLY A 68 16.89 -8.99 21.73
N THR A 69 16.54 -10.27 21.86
CA THR A 69 16.82 -11.25 20.80
C THR A 69 15.89 -11.08 19.61
N PHE A 70 16.45 -11.21 18.40
CA PHE A 70 15.67 -11.22 17.17
C PHE A 70 15.07 -12.61 16.93
N ASP A 71 13.76 -12.66 16.73
CA ASP A 71 13.02 -13.90 16.44
C ASP A 71 12.08 -13.67 15.24
N LEU A 72 12.41 -14.26 14.10
CA LEU A 72 11.57 -14.23 12.93
C LEU A 72 10.50 -15.32 13.02
N ASN A 73 9.43 -15.05 13.76
CA ASN A 73 8.31 -15.96 13.88
C ASN A 73 7.46 -15.99 12.60
N LEU A 74 7.77 -16.89 11.68
CA LEU A 74 6.99 -17.08 10.43
C LEU A 74 5.60 -17.69 10.66
N GLY A 75 5.25 -18.04 11.89
CA GLY A 75 3.89 -18.42 12.28
C GLY A 75 2.96 -17.23 12.51
N ASP A 76 3.52 -16.04 12.73
CA ASP A 76 2.76 -14.80 12.82
C ASP A 76 2.36 -14.30 11.42
N GLU A 77 1.06 -14.01 11.22
CA GLU A 77 0.54 -13.62 9.89
C GLU A 77 1.13 -12.31 9.38
N VAL A 78 1.42 -11.35 10.27
CA VAL A 78 2.00 -10.05 9.89
C VAL A 78 3.44 -10.24 9.46
N VAL A 79 4.23 -10.98 10.26
CA VAL A 79 5.63 -11.31 9.94
C VAL A 79 5.70 -12.10 8.63
N LYS A 80 4.91 -13.16 8.48
CA LYS A 80 4.82 -13.98 7.27
C LYS A 80 4.44 -13.16 6.03
N GLY A 81 3.50 -12.22 6.19
CA GLY A 81 3.05 -11.37 5.09
C GLY A 81 4.05 -10.28 4.69
N THR A 82 5.03 -9.96 5.53
CA THR A 82 6.06 -8.94 5.25
C THR A 82 7.40 -9.52 4.82
N VAL A 83 7.74 -10.75 5.23
CA VAL A 83 9.01 -11.39 4.88
C VAL A 83 8.96 -11.90 3.45
N ILE A 84 9.78 -11.35 2.58
CA ILE A 84 9.88 -11.75 1.18
C ILE A 84 10.92 -12.85 1.00
N THR A 85 12.12 -12.65 1.58
CA THR A 85 13.24 -13.59 1.49
C THR A 85 13.74 -13.98 2.87
N HIS A 86 14.13 -15.22 3.05
CA HIS A 86 14.76 -15.74 4.25
C HIS A 86 15.66 -16.93 3.92
N GLY A 87 16.84 -17.00 4.53
CA GLY A 87 17.78 -18.10 4.31
C GLY A 87 18.25 -18.27 2.86
N GLY A 88 18.25 -17.20 2.06
CA GLY A 88 18.61 -17.25 0.64
C GLY A 88 17.49 -17.65 -0.30
N GLU A 89 16.28 -17.90 0.22
CA GLU A 89 15.12 -18.30 -0.57
C GLU A 89 13.99 -17.26 -0.49
N VAL A 90 13.17 -17.20 -1.54
CA VAL A 90 11.93 -16.43 -1.52
C VAL A 90 10.88 -17.22 -0.74
N VAL A 91 10.40 -16.67 0.38
CA VAL A 91 9.42 -17.35 1.25
C VAL A 91 8.00 -16.83 1.08
N HIS A 92 7.83 -15.61 0.53
CA HIS A 92 6.53 -15.00 0.33
C HIS A 92 5.77 -15.63 -0.84
N GLU A 93 4.61 -16.23 -0.58
CA GLU A 93 3.83 -16.98 -1.58
C GLU A 93 3.39 -16.14 -2.79
N GLY A 94 2.97 -14.88 -2.56
CA GLY A 94 2.60 -13.97 -3.64
C GLY A 94 3.76 -13.65 -4.58
N VAL A 95 4.97 -13.50 -4.02
CA VAL A 95 6.18 -13.23 -4.80
C VAL A 95 6.61 -14.49 -5.55
N LYS A 96 6.55 -15.67 -4.93
CA LYS A 96 6.80 -16.96 -5.62
C LYS A 96 5.90 -17.13 -6.85
N LYS A 97 4.60 -16.83 -6.72
CA LYS A 97 3.66 -16.90 -7.84
C LYS A 97 4.01 -15.89 -8.94
N ALA A 98 4.38 -14.66 -8.56
CA ALA A 98 4.75 -13.62 -9.54
C ALA A 98 6.07 -13.92 -10.26
N MET A 99 6.99 -14.65 -9.62
CA MET A 99 8.26 -15.07 -10.22
C MET A 99 8.13 -16.31 -11.11
N GLN A 100 7.04 -17.09 -11.00
CA GLN A 100 6.79 -18.15 -11.96
C GLN A 100 6.48 -17.52 -13.31
N PRO A 101 7.21 -17.88 -14.39
CA PRO A 101 6.86 -17.39 -15.72
C PRO A 101 5.40 -17.76 -15.97
N ALA A 102 4.59 -16.78 -16.38
CA ALA A 102 3.23 -17.05 -16.83
C ALA A 102 3.33 -18.23 -17.81
N ALA A 103 2.75 -19.37 -17.44
CA ALA A 103 2.72 -20.53 -18.30
C ALA A 103 2.28 -20.01 -19.68
N ALA A 104 3.11 -20.21 -20.68
CA ALA A 104 2.89 -19.71 -22.04
C ALA A 104 1.46 -20.10 -22.42
N GLY A 105 0.57 -19.14 -22.29
CA GLY A 105 -0.85 -19.30 -22.60
C GLY A 105 -0.94 -19.70 -24.05
N ALA A 106 -1.53 -20.85 -24.25
CA ALA A 106 -1.91 -21.45 -25.49
C ALA A 106 -2.19 -20.40 -26.59
N ARG A 107 -1.32 -20.35 -27.58
CA ARG A 107 -1.70 -19.94 -28.92
C ARG A 107 -2.50 -21.11 -29.46
N ALA A 108 -3.79 -20.99 -29.47
CA ALA A 108 -4.65 -21.67 -30.41
C ALA A 108 -5.04 -20.66 -31.48
#